data_c4527925b353859cbdb8b37360ab9f28
#
_entry.id   c4527925b353859cbdb8b37360ab9f28
#
_cell.length_a   1.000
_cell.length_b   1.000
_cell.length_c   1.000
_cell.angle_alpha   90.00
_cell.angle_beta   90.00
_cell.angle_gamma   90.00
#
_symmetry.space_group_name_H-M   'P 1'
#
loop_
_entity.id
_entity.type
_entity.pdbx_description
1 polymer ?
#
loop_
_entity_poly.entity_id
_entity_poly.type
_entity_poly.pdbx_seq_one_letter_code
_entity_poly.pdbx_strand_id
1 'polypeptide(L)'
;MPAAEILIGDAKSQPESLTIAPDGTLIVGSASSPFVYKVRPGSSTAEKFIDASAEGPGTFFFGMLADASTHTLWTCQLTPVPNTTPVQRHTALRGFDLSSGAPKLRWNLPGDNTTCNDFAIGPDKALYITDTATGRIYRLPAGASTAELYLEHRTLQGVDGITFLDGTLYVNNVVFNKLYRIPVDSSGKPGTPVDIWVDQPVHGPDGMRAANGKLYVAENGSGKISAITVNGDKASVTVLKEGLKTPTGVEPAGDTLWITERGAGKAWSIPMPK
;
A
#
# COMPACT_ATOMS: atom_id res chain seq x y z
N MET A 1 -4.36 -2.35 -25.71
CA MET A 1 -5.69 -2.87 -25.32
C MET A 1 -6.40 -1.76 -24.56
N PRO A 2 -7.74 -1.58 -24.66
CA PRO A 2 -8.43 -0.63 -23.81
C PRO A 2 -8.18 -1.01 -22.35
N ALA A 3 -8.10 -0.01 -21.48
CA ALA A 3 -7.92 -0.21 -20.04
C ALA A 3 -9.02 -1.15 -19.53
N ALA A 4 -8.63 -2.25 -18.89
CA ALA A 4 -9.58 -3.14 -18.25
C ALA A 4 -10.15 -2.41 -17.03
N GLU A 5 -11.45 -2.14 -17.02
CA GLU A 5 -12.14 -1.63 -15.84
C GLU A 5 -12.86 -2.79 -15.14
N ILE A 6 -12.63 -2.90 -13.83
CA ILE A 6 -13.21 -3.97 -13.02
C ILE A 6 -13.89 -3.35 -11.81
N LEU A 7 -15.17 -3.55 -11.65
CA LEU A 7 -15.89 -3.18 -10.44
C LEU A 7 -15.46 -4.11 -9.30
N ILE A 8 -15.00 -3.55 -8.19
CA ILE A 8 -14.55 -4.33 -7.04
C ILE A 8 -15.68 -4.44 -6.02
N GLY A 9 -16.24 -5.65 -5.90
CA GLY A 9 -17.37 -5.92 -5.04
C GLY A 9 -18.65 -5.26 -5.54
N ASP A 10 -19.10 -4.24 -4.85
CA ASP A 10 -20.20 -3.38 -5.27
C ASP A 10 -19.74 -1.91 -5.33
N ALA A 11 -20.62 -1.00 -5.76
CA ALA A 11 -20.31 0.43 -5.89
C ALA A 11 -19.94 1.11 -4.53
N LYS A 12 -20.05 0.42 -3.41
CA LYS A 12 -19.74 0.90 -2.06
C LYS A 12 -18.46 0.26 -1.49
N SER A 13 -17.81 -0.65 -2.21
CA SER A 13 -16.69 -1.43 -1.69
C SER A 13 -15.46 -0.60 -1.34
N GLN A 14 -15.28 0.58 -1.92
CA GLN A 14 -14.14 1.47 -1.70
C GLN A 14 -12.81 0.72 -1.81
N PRO A 15 -12.42 0.21 -3.01
CA PRO A 15 -11.13 -0.44 -3.20
C PRO A 15 -10.02 0.52 -2.78
N GLU A 16 -9.09 0.02 -1.98
CA GLU A 16 -8.08 0.87 -1.36
C GLU A 16 -6.69 0.55 -1.90
N SER A 17 -6.20 -0.65 -1.71
CA SER A 17 -4.91 -1.09 -2.20
C SER A 17 -5.05 -2.33 -3.07
N LEU A 18 -4.06 -2.57 -3.92
CA LEU A 18 -4.05 -3.71 -4.83
C LEU A 18 -2.65 -4.29 -4.96
N THR A 19 -2.60 -5.53 -5.40
CA THR A 19 -1.37 -6.22 -5.79
C THR A 19 -1.65 -7.27 -6.86
N ILE A 20 -0.62 -7.69 -7.59
CA ILE A 20 -0.71 -8.76 -8.57
C ILE A 20 0.06 -9.97 -8.06
N ALA A 21 -0.62 -11.10 -7.94
CA ALA A 21 0.01 -12.37 -7.61
C ALA A 21 0.85 -12.91 -8.79
N PRO A 22 1.81 -13.84 -8.56
CA PRO A 22 2.68 -14.36 -9.62
C PRO A 22 1.95 -15.01 -10.78
N ASP A 23 0.75 -15.53 -10.58
CA ASP A 23 -0.12 -16.12 -11.62
C ASP A 23 -0.92 -15.07 -12.42
N GLY A 24 -0.72 -13.78 -12.12
CA GLY A 24 -1.43 -12.66 -12.73
C GLY A 24 -2.79 -12.35 -12.10
N THR A 25 -3.16 -12.98 -10.99
CA THR A 25 -4.39 -12.68 -10.25
C THR A 25 -4.26 -11.29 -9.60
N LEU A 26 -5.19 -10.39 -9.89
CA LEU A 26 -5.33 -9.11 -9.22
C LEU A 26 -6.01 -9.34 -7.86
N ILE A 27 -5.42 -8.82 -6.77
CA ILE A 27 -5.96 -8.89 -5.43
C ILE A 27 -6.17 -7.47 -4.91
N VAL A 28 -7.35 -7.19 -4.36
CA VAL A 28 -7.77 -5.83 -3.97
C VAL A 28 -8.41 -5.83 -2.60
N GLY A 29 -7.94 -4.95 -1.72
CA GLY A 29 -8.54 -4.68 -0.42
C GLY A 29 -9.70 -3.69 -0.50
N SER A 30 -10.55 -3.69 0.52
CA SER A 30 -11.66 -2.75 0.64
C SER A 30 -11.56 -1.96 1.94
N ALA A 31 -11.63 -0.63 1.87
CA ALA A 31 -11.67 0.26 3.03
C ALA A 31 -13.06 0.37 3.68
N SER A 32 -14.08 -0.32 3.17
CA SER A 32 -15.46 -0.22 3.67
C SER A 32 -16.13 -1.56 3.93
N SER A 33 -15.43 -2.66 3.66
CA SER A 33 -15.97 -4.01 3.88
C SER A 33 -14.90 -4.96 4.41
N PRO A 34 -15.31 -6.04 5.12
CA PRO A 34 -14.38 -7.02 5.67
C PRO A 34 -13.88 -8.02 4.62
N PHE A 35 -13.86 -7.63 3.33
CA PHE A 35 -13.49 -8.53 2.25
C PHE A 35 -12.23 -8.09 1.53
N VAL A 36 -11.40 -9.07 1.19
CA VAL A 36 -10.42 -8.94 0.11
C VAL A 36 -10.99 -9.64 -1.12
N TYR A 37 -10.87 -9.00 -2.26
CA TYR A 37 -11.36 -9.50 -3.53
C TYR A 37 -10.20 -9.99 -4.40
N LYS A 38 -10.47 -10.94 -5.30
CA LYS A 38 -9.56 -11.34 -6.36
C LYS A 38 -10.23 -11.32 -7.72
N VAL A 39 -9.45 -11.06 -8.74
CA VAL A 39 -9.85 -11.11 -10.15
C VAL A 39 -8.85 -11.98 -10.89
N ARG A 40 -9.29 -13.09 -11.44
CA ARG A 40 -8.42 -14.01 -12.19
C ARG A 40 -7.99 -13.39 -13.52
N PRO A 41 -6.83 -13.77 -14.04
CA PRO A 41 -6.39 -13.32 -15.36
C PRO A 41 -7.47 -13.55 -16.42
N GLY A 42 -7.76 -12.51 -17.21
CA GLY A 42 -8.79 -12.55 -18.24
C GLY A 42 -10.25 -12.41 -17.77
N SER A 43 -10.49 -12.36 -16.45
CA SER A 43 -11.81 -12.08 -15.88
C SER A 43 -12.05 -10.57 -15.77
N SER A 44 -13.30 -10.15 -15.87
CA SER A 44 -13.78 -8.82 -15.52
C SER A 44 -14.60 -8.80 -14.23
N THR A 45 -14.65 -9.94 -13.52
CA THR A 45 -15.49 -10.11 -12.33
C THR A 45 -14.60 -10.33 -11.11
N ALA A 46 -14.78 -9.48 -10.08
CA ALA A 46 -14.17 -9.65 -8.78
C ALA A 46 -14.98 -10.64 -7.93
N GLU A 47 -14.30 -11.58 -7.30
CA GLU A 47 -14.87 -12.55 -6.36
C GLU A 47 -14.26 -12.36 -4.97
N LYS A 48 -15.02 -12.65 -3.91
CA LYS A 48 -14.50 -12.64 -2.54
C LYS A 48 -13.42 -13.69 -2.39
N PHE A 49 -12.28 -13.28 -1.84
CA PHE A 49 -11.14 -14.15 -1.60
C PHE A 49 -10.90 -14.40 -0.12
N ILE A 50 -10.97 -13.33 0.69
CA ILE A 50 -10.86 -13.40 2.15
C ILE A 50 -12.12 -12.76 2.73
N ASP A 51 -12.68 -13.39 3.75
CA ASP A 51 -13.81 -12.90 4.53
C ASP A 51 -13.41 -12.79 6.00
N ALA A 52 -13.31 -11.56 6.48
CA ALA A 52 -13.03 -11.22 7.89
C ALA A 52 -14.27 -10.72 8.63
N SER A 53 -15.49 -11.07 8.20
CA SER A 53 -16.73 -10.64 8.83
C SER A 53 -16.84 -11.07 10.30
N ALA A 54 -16.21 -12.19 10.67
CA ALA A 54 -16.15 -12.71 12.03
C ALA A 54 -15.24 -11.88 12.96
N GLU A 55 -14.39 -11.00 12.43
CA GLU A 55 -13.44 -10.19 13.22
C GLU A 55 -14.09 -8.97 13.89
N GLY A 56 -15.34 -8.67 13.52
CA GLY A 56 -16.13 -7.60 14.10
C GLY A 56 -16.70 -6.61 13.07
N PRO A 57 -17.73 -5.86 13.47
CA PRO A 57 -18.38 -4.90 12.59
C PRO A 57 -17.44 -3.77 12.20
N GLY A 58 -17.49 -3.36 10.93
CA GLY A 58 -16.66 -2.28 10.41
C GLY A 58 -15.21 -2.68 10.15
N THR A 59 -14.85 -3.97 10.21
CA THR A 59 -13.54 -4.46 9.78
C THR A 59 -13.30 -4.13 8.29
N PHE A 60 -12.08 -3.70 7.96
CA PHE A 60 -11.68 -3.37 6.59
C PHE A 60 -10.18 -3.60 6.39
N PHE A 61 -9.70 -3.43 5.16
CA PHE A 61 -8.33 -3.72 4.77
C PHE A 61 -7.67 -2.55 4.05
N PHE A 62 -6.45 -2.20 4.52
CA PHE A 62 -5.48 -1.37 3.82
C PHE A 62 -4.31 -2.23 3.33
N GLY A 63 -3.44 -1.68 2.52
CA GLY A 63 -2.23 -2.30 2.04
C GLY A 63 -2.40 -3.72 1.49
N MET A 64 -1.94 -3.95 0.30
CA MET A 64 -1.89 -5.28 -0.33
C MET A 64 -0.53 -5.52 -0.93
N LEU A 65 0.10 -6.64 -0.59
CA LEU A 65 1.37 -7.04 -1.17
C LEU A 65 1.44 -8.56 -1.35
N ALA A 66 1.58 -9.01 -2.59
CA ALA A 66 1.82 -10.41 -2.92
C ALA A 66 3.32 -10.71 -2.81
N ASP A 67 3.71 -11.48 -1.81
CA ASP A 67 5.06 -11.98 -1.65
C ASP A 67 5.20 -13.36 -2.29
N ALA A 68 5.73 -13.38 -3.50
CA ALA A 68 5.96 -14.62 -4.24
C ALA A 68 6.96 -15.55 -3.54
N SER A 69 7.94 -15.00 -2.81
CA SER A 69 9.02 -15.77 -2.19
C SER A 69 8.54 -16.62 -1.02
N THR A 70 7.57 -16.15 -0.28
CA THR A 70 6.95 -16.85 0.86
C THR A 70 5.54 -17.38 0.54
N HIS A 71 5.05 -17.13 -0.68
CA HIS A 71 3.69 -17.44 -1.11
C HIS A 71 2.65 -16.86 -0.16
N THR A 72 2.84 -15.59 0.23
CA THR A 72 2.02 -14.90 1.21
C THR A 72 1.42 -13.62 0.66
N LEU A 73 0.14 -13.43 0.87
CA LEU A 73 -0.51 -12.12 0.74
C LEU A 73 -0.40 -11.40 2.07
N TRP A 74 0.30 -10.28 2.08
CA TRP A 74 0.36 -9.37 3.21
C TRP A 74 -0.72 -8.30 3.09
N THR A 75 -1.39 -7.99 4.20
CA THR A 75 -2.39 -6.92 4.29
C THR A 75 -2.49 -6.34 5.69
N CYS A 76 -2.93 -5.09 5.80
CA CYS A 76 -3.31 -4.43 7.03
C CYS A 76 -4.80 -4.63 7.29
N GLN A 77 -5.16 -5.27 8.41
CA GLN A 77 -6.53 -5.37 8.87
C GLN A 77 -6.79 -4.34 9.95
N LEU A 78 -7.85 -3.58 9.80
CA LEU A 78 -8.30 -2.58 10.77
C LEU A 78 -9.70 -2.93 11.25
N THR A 79 -9.87 -2.98 12.58
CA THR A 79 -11.16 -3.28 13.21
C THR A 79 -11.49 -2.17 14.20
N PRO A 80 -12.56 -1.41 14.01
CA PRO A 80 -12.98 -0.37 14.95
C PRO A 80 -13.29 -0.95 16.34
N VAL A 81 -12.89 -0.23 17.38
CA VAL A 81 -13.25 -0.55 18.76
C VAL A 81 -14.63 0.05 19.05
N PRO A 82 -15.65 -0.76 19.37
CA PRO A 82 -16.99 -0.26 19.61
C PRO A 82 -17.03 0.77 20.75
N ASN A 83 -17.91 1.77 20.60
CA ASN A 83 -18.22 2.76 21.64
C ASN A 83 -17.02 3.63 22.08
N THR A 84 -16.03 3.85 21.22
CA THR A 84 -14.93 4.79 21.48
C THR A 84 -15.15 6.12 20.75
N THR A 85 -14.81 7.24 21.42
CA THR A 85 -14.86 8.59 20.83
C THR A 85 -13.58 9.34 21.19
N PRO A 86 -12.71 9.70 20.25
CA PRO A 86 -12.77 9.32 18.82
C PRO A 86 -12.71 7.80 18.60
N VAL A 87 -13.10 7.34 17.42
CA VAL A 87 -13.09 5.92 17.09
C VAL A 87 -11.66 5.38 17.13
N GLN A 88 -11.38 4.50 18.07
CA GLN A 88 -10.14 3.73 18.14
C GLN A 88 -10.21 2.51 17.22
N ARG A 89 -9.05 1.95 16.87
CA ARG A 89 -8.94 0.78 15.99
C ARG A 89 -7.90 -0.18 16.53
N HIS A 90 -8.21 -1.46 16.47
CA HIS A 90 -7.19 -2.50 16.50
C HIS A 90 -6.65 -2.68 15.10
N THR A 91 -5.34 -2.59 14.93
CA THR A 91 -4.70 -2.79 13.64
C THR A 91 -3.72 -3.95 13.70
N ALA A 92 -3.74 -4.77 12.67
CA ALA A 92 -2.91 -5.95 12.58
C ALA A 92 -2.33 -6.12 11.18
N LEU A 93 -1.06 -6.48 11.12
CA LEU A 93 -0.48 -7.14 9.97
C LEU A 93 -1.08 -8.55 9.86
N ARG A 94 -1.57 -8.89 8.68
CA ARG A 94 -2.08 -10.21 8.35
C ARG A 94 -1.30 -10.82 7.20
N GLY A 95 -0.97 -12.08 7.32
CA GLY A 95 -0.47 -12.90 6.24
C GLY A 95 -1.48 -13.98 5.90
N PHE A 96 -1.76 -14.15 4.60
CA PHE A 96 -2.62 -15.21 4.09
C PHE A 96 -1.90 -15.97 2.98
N ASP A 97 -2.26 -17.21 2.76
CA ASP A 97 -1.76 -17.98 1.63
C ASP A 97 -2.31 -17.39 0.31
N LEU A 98 -1.42 -17.13 -0.65
CA LEU A 98 -1.76 -16.47 -1.92
C LEU A 98 -2.78 -17.24 -2.77
N SER A 99 -2.82 -18.55 -2.67
CA SER A 99 -3.71 -19.38 -3.49
C SER A 99 -5.06 -19.61 -2.82
N SER A 100 -5.02 -19.99 -1.54
CA SER A 100 -6.21 -20.44 -0.80
C SER A 100 -6.88 -19.35 0.04
N GLY A 101 -6.15 -18.26 0.38
CA GLY A 101 -6.62 -17.28 1.35
C GLY A 101 -6.60 -17.77 2.79
N ALA A 102 -6.00 -18.93 3.07
CA ALA A 102 -5.87 -19.46 4.43
C ALA A 102 -4.97 -18.55 5.29
N PRO A 103 -5.33 -18.27 6.56
CA PRO A 103 -4.52 -17.43 7.42
C PRO A 103 -3.19 -18.09 7.76
N LYS A 104 -2.09 -17.31 7.66
CA LYS A 104 -0.71 -17.74 7.97
C LYS A 104 -0.13 -16.99 9.16
N LEU A 105 -0.42 -15.69 9.27
CA LEU A 105 0.13 -14.83 10.31
C LEU A 105 -0.87 -13.76 10.74
N ARG A 106 -0.83 -13.44 12.03
CA ARG A 106 -1.41 -12.24 12.61
C ARG A 106 -0.42 -11.63 13.60
N TRP A 107 -0.11 -10.37 13.41
CA TRP A 107 0.68 -9.58 14.36
C TRP A 107 -0.03 -8.25 14.60
N ASN A 108 -0.47 -8.02 15.83
CA ASN A 108 -1.11 -6.75 16.19
C ASN A 108 -0.02 -5.67 16.36
N LEU A 109 -0.21 -4.52 15.74
CA LEU A 109 0.70 -3.41 15.94
C LEU A 109 0.70 -2.97 17.40
N PRO A 110 1.87 -2.72 18.00
CA PRO A 110 1.97 -2.37 19.41
C PRO A 110 1.53 -0.93 19.67
N GLY A 111 0.80 -0.74 20.76
CA GLY A 111 0.30 0.56 21.21
C GLY A 111 -1.13 0.85 20.77
N ASP A 112 -1.64 1.94 21.33
CA ASP A 112 -2.98 2.45 21.02
C ASP A 112 -2.93 3.36 19.80
N ASN A 113 -4.04 3.46 19.08
CA ASN A 113 -4.22 4.39 17.96
C ASN A 113 -3.22 4.21 16.81
N THR A 114 -2.87 2.96 16.48
CA THR A 114 -2.04 2.61 15.32
C THR A 114 -2.87 2.55 14.05
N THR A 115 -2.23 2.71 12.90
CA THR A 115 -2.86 2.52 11.58
C THR A 115 -1.86 1.86 10.64
N CYS A 116 -1.86 0.53 10.64
CA CYS A 116 -1.14 -0.26 9.64
C CYS A 116 -1.64 0.13 8.25
N ASN A 117 -0.74 0.46 7.32
CA ASN A 117 -1.15 0.98 6.01
C ASN A 117 -0.53 0.25 4.82
N ASP A 118 0.73 0.47 4.48
CA ASP A 118 1.33 -0.09 3.27
C ASP A 118 2.61 -0.88 3.55
N PHE A 119 3.14 -1.55 2.52
CA PHE A 119 4.24 -2.50 2.64
C PHE A 119 5.28 -2.39 1.53
N ALA A 120 6.52 -2.74 1.87
CA ALA A 120 7.55 -3.05 0.90
C ALA A 120 8.40 -4.24 1.36
N ILE A 121 8.88 -5.06 0.43
CA ILE A 121 9.92 -6.05 0.70
C ILE A 121 11.28 -5.40 0.43
N GLY A 122 12.13 -5.42 1.45
CA GLY A 122 13.47 -4.85 1.36
C GLY A 122 14.49 -5.76 0.66
N PRO A 123 15.67 -5.23 0.34
CA PRO A 123 16.78 -6.02 -0.21
C PRO A 123 17.21 -7.16 0.71
N ASP A 124 16.98 -7.03 2.01
CA ASP A 124 17.21 -8.04 3.06
C ASP A 124 16.09 -9.07 3.16
N LYS A 125 15.10 -9.02 2.25
CA LYS A 125 13.90 -9.88 2.21
C LYS A 125 12.96 -9.71 3.41
N ALA A 126 13.17 -8.69 4.25
CA ALA A 126 12.23 -8.34 5.31
C ALA A 126 11.05 -7.55 4.74
N LEU A 127 9.89 -7.66 5.39
CA LEU A 127 8.72 -6.84 5.11
C LEU A 127 8.79 -5.56 5.96
N TYR A 128 8.67 -4.42 5.31
CA TYR A 128 8.60 -3.11 5.94
C TYR A 128 7.15 -2.63 5.93
N ILE A 129 6.67 -2.13 7.07
CA ILE A 129 5.25 -1.83 7.30
C ILE A 129 5.13 -0.39 7.81
N THR A 130 4.30 0.43 7.19
CA THR A 130 4.01 1.78 7.67
C THR A 130 2.88 1.80 8.69
N ASP A 131 3.04 2.66 9.71
CA ASP A 131 1.99 3.03 10.66
C ASP A 131 1.73 4.54 10.53
N THR A 132 0.67 4.86 9.80
CA THR A 132 0.31 6.23 9.44
C THR A 132 0.03 7.10 10.65
N ALA A 133 -0.63 6.56 11.66
CA ALA A 133 -1.06 7.36 12.82
C ALA A 133 0.09 7.75 13.73
N THR A 134 1.09 6.90 13.89
CA THR A 134 2.18 7.10 14.85
C THR A 134 3.49 7.58 14.20
N GLY A 135 3.59 7.52 12.87
CA GLY A 135 4.82 7.87 12.15
C GLY A 135 5.94 6.84 12.34
N ARG A 136 5.56 5.57 12.42
CA ARG A 136 6.48 4.45 12.59
C ARG A 136 6.59 3.62 11.32
N ILE A 137 7.74 3.01 11.16
CA ILE A 137 7.98 1.92 10.23
C ILE A 137 8.40 0.72 11.05
N TYR A 138 7.73 -0.40 10.86
CA TYR A 138 8.10 -1.68 11.44
C TYR A 138 8.80 -2.55 10.39
N ARG A 139 9.62 -3.49 10.85
CA ARG A 139 10.33 -4.46 10.02
C ARG A 139 10.03 -5.86 10.54
N LEU A 140 9.48 -6.70 9.67
CA LEU A 140 9.29 -8.13 9.93
C LEU A 140 10.40 -8.90 9.21
N PRO A 141 11.40 -9.43 9.93
CA PRO A 141 12.45 -10.24 9.30
C PRO A 141 11.86 -11.46 8.58
N ALA A 142 12.52 -11.91 7.52
CA ALA A 142 12.09 -13.11 6.79
C ALA A 142 11.97 -14.32 7.73
N GLY A 143 10.81 -14.98 7.71
CA GLY A 143 10.50 -16.13 8.57
C GLY A 143 10.14 -15.81 10.01
N ALA A 144 10.18 -14.54 10.44
CA ALA A 144 9.74 -14.15 11.77
C ALA A 144 8.20 -14.10 11.87
N SER A 145 7.68 -14.23 13.10
CA SER A 145 6.26 -14.10 13.41
C SER A 145 5.88 -12.77 14.04
N THR A 146 6.87 -11.95 14.38
CA THR A 146 6.69 -10.62 15.02
C THR A 146 7.60 -9.60 14.34
N ALA A 147 7.07 -8.41 14.11
CA ALA A 147 7.86 -7.30 13.60
C ALA A 147 8.52 -6.50 14.75
N GLU A 148 9.59 -5.82 14.43
CA GLU A 148 10.32 -4.92 15.30
C GLU A 148 10.16 -3.48 14.86
N LEU A 149 10.29 -2.51 15.78
CA LEU A 149 10.32 -1.10 15.42
C LEU A 149 11.61 -0.82 14.64
N TYR A 150 11.46 -0.38 13.39
CA TYR A 150 12.59 -0.04 12.52
C TYR A 150 12.94 1.44 12.60
N LEU A 151 11.93 2.30 12.49
CA LEU A 151 12.10 3.75 12.55
C LEU A 151 10.86 4.40 13.17
N GLU A 152 11.08 5.37 14.05
CA GLU A 152 10.05 6.30 14.52
C GLU A 152 10.57 7.73 14.36
N HIS A 153 9.81 8.57 13.66
CA HIS A 153 10.18 9.95 13.47
C HIS A 153 8.94 10.84 13.30
N ARG A 154 8.94 12.01 13.94
CA ARG A 154 7.77 12.93 13.91
C ARG A 154 7.35 13.37 12.51
N THR A 155 8.29 13.47 11.55
CA THR A 155 7.96 13.84 10.16
C THR A 155 7.25 12.74 9.41
N LEU A 156 7.25 11.51 9.95
CA LEU A 156 6.56 10.36 9.40
C LEU A 156 5.12 10.20 9.89
N GLN A 157 4.63 11.07 10.79
CA GLN A 157 3.19 11.09 11.11
C GLN A 157 2.41 11.40 9.84
N GLY A 158 1.51 10.49 9.44
CA GLY A 158 0.87 10.52 8.12
C GLY A 158 1.65 9.77 7.03
N VAL A 159 2.69 8.99 7.39
CA VAL A 159 3.37 8.09 6.42
C VAL A 159 2.37 7.10 5.85
N ASP A 160 2.44 6.88 4.54
CA ASP A 160 1.51 6.03 3.81
C ASP A 160 2.26 5.03 2.93
N GLY A 161 2.41 5.30 1.64
CA GLY A 161 3.11 4.45 0.70
C GLY A 161 4.59 4.28 1.04
N ILE A 162 5.10 3.07 0.86
CA ILE A 162 6.47 2.68 1.12
C ILE A 162 7.00 1.80 0.00
N THR A 163 8.23 2.01 -0.44
CA THR A 163 8.85 1.18 -1.48
C THR A 163 10.37 1.26 -1.44
N PHE A 164 11.03 0.28 -2.05
CA PHE A 164 12.46 0.34 -2.32
C PHE A 164 12.70 0.60 -3.81
N LEU A 165 13.58 1.53 -4.12
CA LEU A 165 14.09 1.78 -5.46
C LEU A 165 15.62 1.73 -5.41
N ASP A 166 16.23 0.82 -6.18
CA ASP A 166 17.68 0.63 -6.23
C ASP A 166 18.34 0.50 -4.84
N GLY A 167 17.67 -0.26 -3.96
CA GLY A 167 18.12 -0.51 -2.58
C GLY A 167 17.87 0.65 -1.60
N THR A 168 17.39 1.77 -2.05
CA THR A 168 17.04 2.93 -1.21
C THR A 168 15.57 2.88 -0.79
N LEU A 169 15.30 3.11 0.49
CA LEU A 169 13.95 3.16 1.04
C LEU A 169 13.34 4.53 0.83
N TYR A 170 12.16 4.57 0.20
CA TYR A 170 11.33 5.76 0.02
C TYR A 170 9.98 5.59 0.69
N VAL A 171 9.48 6.68 1.26
CA VAL A 171 8.12 6.76 1.81
C VAL A 171 7.49 8.09 1.39
N ASN A 172 6.19 8.08 1.22
CA ASN A 172 5.43 9.31 1.10
C ASN A 172 4.64 9.61 2.38
N ASN A 173 4.08 10.81 2.45
CA ASN A 173 3.27 11.27 3.57
C ASN A 173 2.00 11.94 3.05
N VAL A 174 0.86 11.27 3.27
CA VAL A 174 -0.45 11.70 2.76
C VAL A 174 -0.96 12.99 3.42
N VAL A 175 -0.52 13.28 4.65
CA VAL A 175 -0.95 14.46 5.42
C VAL A 175 -0.13 15.69 5.04
N PHE A 176 1.19 15.53 4.94
CA PHE A 176 2.11 16.65 4.67
C PHE A 176 2.43 16.85 3.19
N ASN A 177 1.91 16.00 2.30
CA ASN A 177 2.19 16.06 0.86
C ASN A 177 3.70 15.98 0.56
N LYS A 178 4.37 15.03 1.17
CA LYS A 178 5.82 14.89 1.13
C LYS A 178 6.27 13.55 0.61
N LEU A 179 7.47 13.53 0.05
CA LEU A 179 8.24 12.33 -0.29
C LEU A 179 9.54 12.37 0.50
N TYR A 180 9.89 11.27 1.17
CA TYR A 180 11.12 11.15 1.93
C TYR A 180 11.97 9.99 1.42
N ARG A 181 13.28 10.17 1.45
CA ARG A 181 14.28 9.12 1.39
C ARG A 181 14.72 8.79 2.81
N ILE A 182 14.77 7.51 3.15
CA ILE A 182 15.32 7.03 4.42
C ILE A 182 16.73 6.49 4.15
N PRO A 183 17.78 7.19 4.59
CA PRO A 183 19.13 6.67 4.50
C PRO A 183 19.26 5.41 5.36
N VAL A 184 19.98 4.41 4.85
CA VAL A 184 20.25 3.17 5.58
C VAL A 184 21.76 2.98 5.59
N ASP A 185 22.37 2.77 6.76
CA ASP A 185 23.79 2.53 6.88
C ASP A 185 24.16 1.07 6.50
N SER A 186 25.46 0.78 6.49
CA SER A 186 25.96 -0.54 6.12
C SER A 186 25.56 -1.67 7.08
N SER A 187 25.06 -1.33 8.26
CA SER A 187 24.49 -2.30 9.21
C SER A 187 22.99 -2.52 9.03
N GLY A 188 22.34 -1.80 8.11
CA GLY A 188 20.90 -1.84 7.88
C GLY A 188 20.11 -0.91 8.81
N LYS A 189 20.77 -0.03 9.59
CA LYS A 189 20.11 0.90 10.50
C LYS A 189 19.61 2.13 9.75
N PRO A 190 18.34 2.56 9.97
CA PRO A 190 17.80 3.75 9.35
C PRO A 190 18.35 5.03 9.97
N GLY A 191 18.60 6.02 9.12
CA GLY A 191 18.90 7.39 9.53
C GLY A 191 17.65 8.28 9.55
N THR A 192 17.87 9.58 9.76
CA THR A 192 16.81 10.59 9.71
C THR A 192 16.20 10.69 8.31
N PRO A 193 14.86 10.74 8.19
CA PRO A 193 14.20 10.97 6.91
C PRO A 193 14.67 12.27 6.25
N VAL A 194 15.01 12.20 4.97
CA VAL A 194 15.44 13.34 4.14
C VAL A 194 14.29 13.73 3.22
N ASP A 195 13.85 14.98 3.30
CA ASP A 195 12.79 15.53 2.44
C ASP A 195 13.31 15.60 0.98
N ILE A 196 12.55 15.09 0.04
CA ILE A 196 12.85 15.17 -1.39
C ILE A 196 12.08 16.36 -1.97
N TRP A 197 12.82 17.31 -2.52
CA TRP A 197 12.22 18.41 -3.26
C TRP A 197 11.65 17.91 -4.59
N VAL A 198 10.39 18.19 -4.86
CA VAL A 198 9.71 17.85 -6.12
C VAL A 198 9.47 19.11 -6.94
N ASP A 199 9.66 19.04 -8.26
CA ASP A 199 9.45 20.16 -9.19
C ASP A 199 8.00 20.54 -9.40
N GLN A 200 7.07 19.63 -9.08
CA GLN A 200 5.63 19.87 -9.05
C GLN A 200 5.03 19.32 -7.77
N PRO A 201 4.02 19.99 -7.19
CA PRO A 201 3.35 19.50 -5.98
C PRO A 201 2.69 18.14 -6.19
N VAL A 202 2.86 17.25 -5.21
CA VAL A 202 2.14 15.97 -5.08
C VAL A 202 1.14 16.14 -3.95
N HIS A 203 -0.15 15.88 -4.19
CA HIS A 203 -1.19 16.14 -3.20
C HIS A 203 -1.89 14.87 -2.74
N GLY A 204 -1.82 14.62 -1.43
CA GLY A 204 -2.36 13.41 -0.82
C GLY A 204 -1.73 12.16 -1.43
N PRO A 205 -0.37 12.05 -1.48
CA PRO A 205 0.26 10.84 -1.97
C PRO A 205 -0.10 9.67 -1.06
N ASP A 206 -0.69 8.65 -1.64
CA ASP A 206 -1.23 7.45 -1.01
C ASP A 206 -0.35 6.24 -1.40
N GLY A 207 -0.88 5.16 -1.91
CA GLY A 207 -0.09 3.99 -2.31
C GLY A 207 1.03 4.32 -3.31
N MET A 208 2.21 3.72 -3.08
CA MET A 208 3.42 3.96 -3.87
C MET A 208 4.14 2.66 -4.20
N ARG A 209 4.58 2.49 -5.45
CA ARG A 209 5.39 1.35 -5.90
C ARG A 209 6.55 1.82 -6.78
N ALA A 210 7.64 1.06 -6.78
CA ALA A 210 8.80 1.30 -7.61
C ALA A 210 8.85 0.32 -8.79
N ALA A 211 9.13 0.82 -9.98
CA ALA A 211 9.42 0.02 -11.16
C ALA A 211 10.19 0.85 -12.19
N ASN A 212 11.02 0.20 -13.00
CA ASN A 212 11.73 0.83 -14.13
C ASN A 212 12.48 2.14 -13.76
N GLY A 213 13.13 2.15 -12.58
CA GLY A 213 13.90 3.32 -12.11
C GLY A 213 13.05 4.51 -11.66
N LYS A 214 11.74 4.33 -11.46
CA LYS A 214 10.79 5.39 -11.05
C LYS A 214 9.92 4.95 -9.89
N LEU A 215 9.39 5.93 -9.16
CA LEU A 215 8.31 5.74 -8.20
C LEU A 215 6.99 6.08 -8.88
N TYR A 216 5.98 5.22 -8.70
CA TYR A 216 4.62 5.46 -9.14
C TYR A 216 3.77 5.74 -7.91
N VAL A 217 2.94 6.78 -7.96
CA VAL A 217 2.18 7.27 -6.79
C VAL A 217 0.74 7.53 -7.19
N ALA A 218 -0.18 7.06 -6.38
CA ALA A 218 -1.58 7.50 -6.41
C ALA A 218 -1.71 8.77 -5.58
N GLU A 219 -2.19 9.84 -6.19
CA GLU A 219 -2.44 11.12 -5.52
C GLU A 219 -3.92 11.25 -5.18
N ASN A 220 -4.29 10.75 -4.04
CA ASN A 220 -5.66 10.74 -3.51
C ASN A 220 -6.26 12.17 -3.48
N GLY A 221 -5.49 13.15 -3.03
CA GLY A 221 -5.94 14.52 -2.85
C GLY A 221 -6.11 15.30 -4.16
N SER A 222 -5.36 14.99 -5.21
CA SER A 222 -5.44 15.69 -6.51
C SER A 222 -6.16 14.88 -7.59
N GLY A 223 -6.47 13.60 -7.34
CA GLY A 223 -7.08 12.71 -8.34
C GLY A 223 -6.14 12.39 -9.49
N LYS A 224 -4.85 12.18 -9.19
CA LYS A 224 -3.82 11.92 -10.20
C LYS A 224 -3.09 10.61 -9.97
N ILE A 225 -2.48 10.10 -11.02
CA ILE A 225 -1.40 9.11 -10.96
C ILE A 225 -0.15 9.75 -11.53
N SER A 226 0.93 9.69 -10.77
CA SER A 226 2.19 10.32 -11.14
C SER A 226 3.35 9.32 -11.17
N ALA A 227 4.28 9.50 -12.09
CA ALA A 227 5.59 8.88 -12.10
C ALA A 227 6.62 9.90 -11.61
N ILE A 228 7.46 9.49 -10.66
CA ILE A 228 8.46 10.35 -10.03
C ILE A 228 9.86 9.78 -10.31
N THR A 229 10.70 10.59 -10.94
CA THR A 229 12.10 10.27 -11.17
C THR A 229 12.95 10.97 -10.13
N VAL A 230 13.62 10.20 -9.27
CA VAL A 230 14.43 10.73 -8.17
C VAL A 230 15.88 10.88 -8.61
N ASN A 231 16.51 12.00 -8.24
CA ASN A 231 17.92 12.26 -8.41
C ASN A 231 18.50 12.94 -7.15
N GLY A 232 19.09 12.15 -6.27
CA GLY A 232 19.53 12.60 -4.94
C GLY A 232 18.35 13.04 -4.09
N ASP A 233 18.37 14.29 -3.62
CA ASP A 233 17.31 14.87 -2.78
C ASP A 233 16.35 15.75 -3.61
N LYS A 234 16.32 15.55 -4.93
CA LYS A 234 15.40 16.19 -5.87
C LYS A 234 14.68 15.16 -6.71
N ALA A 235 13.49 15.50 -7.17
CA ALA A 235 12.75 14.64 -8.08
C ALA A 235 11.92 15.45 -9.07
N SER A 236 11.70 14.88 -10.25
CA SER A 236 10.77 15.38 -11.25
C SER A 236 9.51 14.52 -11.26
N VAL A 237 8.35 15.17 -11.37
CA VAL A 237 7.03 14.57 -11.38
C VAL A 237 6.46 14.61 -12.79
N THR A 238 5.96 13.48 -13.27
CA THR A 238 5.24 13.38 -14.55
C THR A 238 3.85 12.84 -14.27
N VAL A 239 2.81 13.62 -14.54
CA VAL A 239 1.43 13.18 -14.41
C VAL A 239 1.10 12.21 -15.55
N LEU A 240 0.69 10.99 -15.21
CA LEU A 240 0.31 9.93 -16.14
C LEU A 240 -1.19 9.94 -16.44
N LYS A 241 -1.98 10.27 -15.43
CA LYS A 241 -3.44 10.34 -15.51
C LYS A 241 -3.98 11.32 -14.48
N GLU A 242 -5.08 12.00 -14.82
CA GLU A 242 -5.77 12.92 -13.93
C GLU A 242 -7.29 12.79 -14.05
N GLY A 243 -8.03 13.48 -13.18
CA GLY A 243 -9.49 13.48 -13.16
C GLY A 243 -10.08 12.24 -12.49
N LEU A 244 -9.30 11.55 -11.64
CA LEU A 244 -9.72 10.35 -10.94
C LEU A 244 -10.46 10.68 -9.64
N LYS A 245 -11.34 9.78 -9.23
CA LYS A 245 -12.11 9.89 -7.98
C LYS A 245 -11.39 9.16 -6.86
N THR A 246 -10.51 9.87 -6.16
CA THR A 246 -9.78 9.33 -5.00
C THR A 246 -8.98 8.07 -5.37
N PRO A 247 -7.95 8.15 -6.23
CA PRO A 247 -7.05 7.02 -6.46
C PRO A 247 -6.22 6.76 -5.20
N THR A 248 -6.07 5.49 -4.82
CA THR A 248 -5.43 5.11 -3.54
C THR A 248 -4.29 4.12 -3.70
N GLY A 249 -4.27 3.31 -4.75
CA GLY A 249 -3.22 2.33 -4.97
C GLY A 249 -2.73 2.28 -6.40
N VAL A 250 -1.47 1.92 -6.57
CA VAL A 250 -0.83 1.63 -7.85
C VAL A 250 -0.04 0.33 -7.76
N GLU A 251 -0.05 -0.48 -8.83
CA GLU A 251 0.74 -1.70 -8.90
C GLU A 251 1.27 -1.92 -10.32
N PRO A 252 2.58 -1.78 -10.53
CA PRO A 252 3.23 -2.12 -11.80
C PRO A 252 3.22 -3.64 -12.04
N ALA A 253 2.77 -4.06 -13.21
CA ALA A 253 2.77 -5.47 -13.63
C ALA A 253 3.10 -5.59 -15.12
N GLY A 254 4.32 -5.96 -15.44
CA GLY A 254 4.83 -5.97 -16.82
C GLY A 254 4.71 -4.60 -17.49
N ASP A 255 4.01 -4.55 -18.64
CA ASP A 255 3.79 -3.30 -19.39
C ASP A 255 2.54 -2.52 -18.93
N THR A 256 2.00 -2.84 -17.74
CA THR A 256 0.73 -2.30 -17.25
C THR A 256 0.89 -1.74 -15.86
N LEU A 257 0.28 -0.57 -15.59
CA LEU A 257 0.12 0.00 -14.26
C LEU A 257 -1.35 -0.15 -13.85
N TRP A 258 -1.61 -0.96 -12.83
CA TRP A 258 -2.91 -1.12 -12.21
C TRP A 258 -3.16 -0.05 -11.15
N ILE A 259 -4.41 0.36 -11.00
CA ILE A 259 -4.82 1.50 -10.17
C ILE A 259 -6.12 1.13 -9.45
N THR A 260 -6.22 1.43 -8.16
CA THR A 260 -7.50 1.49 -7.45
C THR A 260 -8.05 2.91 -7.48
N GLU A 261 -9.33 3.03 -7.80
CA GLU A 261 -10.09 4.27 -7.75
C GLU A 261 -11.22 4.13 -6.73
N ARG A 262 -10.90 4.48 -5.49
CA ARG A 262 -11.75 4.29 -4.31
C ARG A 262 -13.11 4.94 -4.46
N GLY A 263 -13.15 6.19 -4.90
CA GLY A 263 -14.39 6.94 -5.07
C GLY A 263 -15.25 6.47 -6.25
N ALA A 264 -14.71 5.61 -7.14
CA ALA A 264 -15.43 4.99 -8.25
C ALA A 264 -15.74 3.51 -8.02
N GLY A 265 -15.22 2.91 -6.94
CA GLY A 265 -15.47 1.50 -6.60
C GLY A 265 -14.82 0.51 -7.57
N LYS A 266 -13.74 0.88 -8.26
CA LYS A 266 -13.14 0.07 -9.31
C LYS A 266 -11.62 -0.03 -9.25
N ALA A 267 -11.09 -1.08 -9.86
CA ALA A 267 -9.71 -1.16 -10.28
C ALA A 267 -9.64 -1.09 -11.81
N TRP A 268 -8.57 -0.54 -12.36
CA TRP A 268 -8.35 -0.42 -13.80
C TRP A 268 -6.87 -0.22 -14.10
N SER A 269 -6.50 -0.22 -15.36
CA SER A 269 -5.09 -0.19 -15.75
C SER A 269 -4.82 0.75 -16.90
N ILE A 270 -3.59 1.28 -16.93
CA ILE A 270 -3.02 2.01 -18.06
C ILE A 270 -1.72 1.34 -18.51
N PRO A 271 -1.27 1.56 -19.75
CA PRO A 271 0.07 1.16 -20.15
C PRO A 271 1.13 1.83 -19.27
N MET A 272 2.17 1.07 -18.91
CA MET A 272 3.35 1.64 -18.26
C MET A 272 4.03 2.63 -19.20
N PRO A 273 4.47 3.81 -18.71
CA PRO A 273 5.27 4.71 -19.51
C PRO A 273 6.61 4.05 -19.89
N LYS A 274 7.01 4.23 -21.12
CA LYS A 274 8.29 3.75 -21.66
C LYS A 274 9.46 4.56 -21.11
#